data_787c1c640c720ffec14c4511f6a100a1
#
_entry.id   787c1c640c720ffec14c4511f6a100a1
#
_cell.length_a   1.000
_cell.length_b   1.000
_cell.length_c   1.000
_cell.angle_alpha   90.00
_cell.angle_beta   90.00
_cell.angle_gamma   90.00
#
_symmetry.space_group_name_H-M   'P 1'
#
loop_
_entity.id
_entity.type
_entity.pdbx_description
1 polymer ?
#
loop_
_entity_poly.entity_id
_entity_poly.type
_entity_poly.pdbx_seq_one_letter_code
_entity_poly.pdbx_strand_id
1 'polypeptide(L)'
;MSTLSDVWLLLDDPQMTFSAGSRKVLPANTGAWIGNTSSTIGGDISIVFQGTSISFTGDTSLSTTSPTWFLAGIDLNSPYNVSFPGAGTQIYTQWYQTPMLPDGLHFVNLSSIFVNVDYAIITAGATTQLNGSTIVVDDRSSEITYTGTGWATSDTEIILGSGWVNGPPLGNTTHRTSNVGDGFSFRFAGSKIDVYGVFEWTATGNVDVDFVLDGETTSSSLFVPLNTVVVHPEILNYQLFSSGNLLAGNHTLIMNITQANGNQSFILDYLTYQPSFFFLVGKPNFTASASSASHLAC
;
A
#
# COMPACT_ATOMS: atom_id res chain seq x y z
N MET A 1 8.21 -21.01 16.67
CA MET A 1 8.70 -20.40 15.44
C MET A 1 7.82 -19.20 15.20
N SER A 2 8.34 -17.99 15.25
CA SER A 2 7.60 -16.78 14.88
C SER A 2 7.26 -16.93 13.41
N THR A 3 5.97 -16.95 13.06
CA THR A 3 5.53 -16.80 11.68
C THR A 3 6.03 -15.44 11.24
N LEU A 4 6.95 -15.40 10.26
CA LEU A 4 7.27 -14.15 9.56
C LEU A 4 5.93 -13.61 9.05
N SER A 5 5.55 -12.41 9.47
CA SER A 5 4.43 -11.71 8.86
C SER A 5 4.73 -11.61 7.37
N ASP A 6 3.71 -11.79 6.53
CA ASP A 6 3.87 -11.64 5.09
C ASP A 6 4.48 -10.27 4.79
N VAL A 7 5.57 -10.26 4.04
CA VAL A 7 6.19 -9.01 3.58
C VAL A 7 5.73 -8.76 2.16
N TRP A 8 5.11 -7.63 1.96
CA TRP A 8 4.54 -7.19 0.69
C TRP A 8 5.48 -6.25 -0.03
N LEU A 9 5.70 -6.50 -1.30
CA LEU A 9 6.47 -5.65 -2.19
C LEU A 9 5.51 -4.96 -3.15
N LEU A 10 5.56 -3.63 -3.18
CA LEU A 10 4.80 -2.83 -4.12
C LEU A 10 5.48 -2.84 -5.49
N LEU A 11 4.70 -3.11 -6.50
CA LEU A 11 5.08 -2.97 -7.89
C LEU A 11 4.07 -2.02 -8.56
N ASP A 12 4.44 -0.76 -8.74
CA ASP A 12 3.65 0.25 -9.42
C ASP A 12 3.58 -0.03 -10.94
N ASP A 13 2.51 0.40 -11.61
CA ASP A 13 2.26 0.09 -13.02
C ASP A 13 3.40 0.48 -13.97
N PRO A 14 4.13 1.59 -13.79
CA PRO A 14 5.30 1.91 -14.61
C PRO A 14 6.46 0.93 -14.46
N GLN A 15 6.56 0.24 -13.32
CA GLN A 15 7.61 -0.73 -13.03
C GLN A 15 7.33 -2.10 -13.64
N MET A 16 6.07 -2.37 -14.01
CA MET A 16 5.67 -3.65 -14.60
C MET A 16 6.08 -3.73 -16.05
N THR A 17 6.70 -4.83 -16.41
CA THR A 17 6.99 -5.16 -17.81
C THR A 17 5.92 -6.09 -18.35
N PHE A 18 5.09 -5.57 -19.24
CA PHE A 18 4.07 -6.35 -19.93
C PHE A 18 4.57 -6.78 -21.31
N SER A 19 4.50 -8.07 -21.62
CA SER A 19 4.79 -8.61 -22.95
C SER A 19 3.48 -8.79 -23.71
N ALA A 20 3.36 -8.15 -24.85
CA ALA A 20 2.24 -8.22 -25.81
C ALA A 20 0.89 -7.62 -25.31
N GLY A 21 0.06 -7.24 -26.25
CA GLY A 21 -1.20 -6.54 -26.01
C GLY A 21 -1.10 -5.02 -26.20
N SER A 22 -2.23 -4.36 -26.21
CA SER A 22 -2.27 -2.90 -26.21
C SER A 22 -2.12 -2.40 -24.77
N ARG A 23 -1.06 -1.66 -24.50
CA ARG A 23 -0.90 -0.93 -23.24
C ARG A 23 -1.11 0.56 -23.47
N LYS A 24 -1.94 1.18 -22.66
CA LYS A 24 -2.12 2.62 -22.61
C LYS A 24 -1.97 3.09 -21.16
N VAL A 25 -0.94 3.89 -20.88
CA VAL A 25 -0.80 4.56 -19.59
C VAL A 25 -1.81 5.70 -19.51
N LEU A 26 -2.58 5.74 -18.46
CA LEU A 26 -3.55 6.79 -18.15
C LEU A 26 -3.03 7.60 -16.97
N PRO A 27 -2.87 8.93 -17.12
CA PRO A 27 -2.61 9.78 -15.97
C PRO A 27 -3.84 9.77 -15.05
N ALA A 28 -3.64 9.64 -13.77
CA ALA A 28 -4.72 9.77 -12.81
C ALA A 28 -5.00 11.26 -12.56
N ASN A 29 -6.18 11.69 -12.91
CA ASN A 29 -6.62 13.07 -12.65
C ASN A 29 -7.06 13.28 -11.20
N THR A 30 -7.09 12.25 -10.38
CA THR A 30 -7.74 12.26 -9.06
C THR A 30 -6.79 12.01 -7.87
N GLY A 31 -5.53 11.65 -8.12
CA GLY A 31 -4.59 11.26 -7.05
C GLY A 31 -4.92 9.92 -6.37
N ALA A 32 -5.98 9.21 -6.82
CA ALA A 32 -6.43 7.97 -6.20
C ALA A 32 -5.57 6.75 -6.56
N TRP A 33 -4.76 6.85 -7.62
CA TRP A 33 -3.89 5.79 -8.08
C TRP A 33 -2.51 5.90 -7.43
N ILE A 34 -1.91 4.77 -7.09
CA ILE A 34 -0.51 4.73 -6.65
C ILE A 34 0.35 5.30 -7.80
N GLY A 35 1.33 6.16 -7.49
CA GLY A 35 2.16 6.79 -8.52
C GLY A 35 1.43 7.77 -9.45
N ASN A 36 0.15 8.05 -9.24
CA ASN A 36 -0.72 8.88 -10.09
C ASN A 36 -0.85 8.39 -11.54
N THR A 37 -0.69 7.10 -11.77
CA THR A 37 -0.88 6.49 -13.09
C THR A 37 -1.61 5.15 -12.98
N SER A 38 -2.18 4.70 -14.09
CA SER A 38 -2.65 3.33 -14.27
C SER A 38 -2.41 2.91 -15.71
N SER A 39 -2.35 1.61 -15.96
CA SER A 39 -2.18 1.06 -17.30
C SER A 39 -3.41 0.30 -17.75
N THR A 40 -4.07 0.78 -18.82
CA THR A 40 -5.09 -0.02 -19.52
C THR A 40 -4.40 -1.08 -20.36
N ILE A 41 -4.80 -2.33 -20.18
CA ILE A 41 -4.22 -3.48 -20.86
C ILE A 41 -5.32 -4.29 -21.52
N GLY A 42 -5.15 -4.54 -22.83
CA GLY A 42 -6.02 -5.42 -23.62
C GLY A 42 -5.23 -6.54 -24.25
N GLY A 43 -5.68 -7.78 -24.09
CA GLY A 43 -5.05 -8.97 -24.68
C GLY A 43 -4.35 -9.84 -23.63
N ASP A 44 -3.06 -10.14 -23.87
CA ASP A 44 -2.29 -11.04 -23.02
C ASP A 44 -1.23 -10.28 -22.23
N ILE A 45 -1.05 -10.64 -20.96
CA ILE A 45 0.04 -10.13 -20.10
C ILE A 45 0.93 -11.30 -19.70
N SER A 46 2.25 -11.07 -19.74
CA SER A 46 3.22 -11.98 -19.13
C SER A 46 4.07 -11.20 -18.13
N ILE A 47 4.15 -11.69 -16.91
CA ILE A 47 4.92 -11.09 -15.82
C ILE A 47 5.83 -12.15 -15.21
N VAL A 48 7.06 -11.74 -14.93
CA VAL A 48 8.03 -12.52 -14.15
C VAL A 48 8.18 -11.85 -12.79
N PHE A 49 8.05 -12.61 -11.71
CA PHE A 49 8.26 -12.11 -10.37
C PHE A 49 9.02 -13.13 -9.51
N GLN A 50 9.64 -12.65 -8.44
CA GLN A 50 10.26 -13.50 -7.42
C GLN A 50 9.51 -13.32 -6.10
N GLY A 51 9.01 -14.43 -5.54
CA GLY A 51 8.18 -14.42 -4.33
C GLY A 51 7.36 -15.69 -4.19
N THR A 52 6.30 -15.62 -3.39
CA THR A 52 5.37 -16.73 -3.14
C THR A 52 3.97 -16.49 -3.69
N SER A 53 3.62 -15.26 -4.03
CA SER A 53 2.40 -14.91 -4.77
C SER A 53 2.49 -13.52 -5.36
N ILE A 54 1.64 -13.22 -6.35
CA ILE A 54 1.43 -11.88 -6.88
C ILE A 54 -0.08 -11.62 -7.00
N SER A 55 -0.51 -10.42 -6.61
CA SER A 55 -1.88 -9.94 -6.81
C SER A 55 -1.88 -8.64 -7.61
N PHE A 56 -2.98 -8.38 -8.34
CA PHE A 56 -3.15 -7.20 -9.18
C PHE A 56 -4.37 -6.42 -8.75
N THR A 57 -4.21 -5.11 -8.62
CA THR A 57 -5.29 -4.16 -8.28
C THR A 57 -5.49 -3.15 -9.40
N GLY A 58 -6.74 -2.78 -9.61
CA GLY A 58 -7.18 -1.82 -10.62
C GLY A 58 -8.65 -2.01 -10.98
N ASP A 59 -9.02 -1.64 -12.22
CA ASP A 59 -10.40 -1.74 -12.68
C ASP A 59 -10.60 -2.93 -13.60
N THR A 60 -11.73 -3.61 -13.44
CA THR A 60 -12.11 -4.76 -14.27
C THR A 60 -13.19 -4.38 -15.25
N SER A 61 -13.29 -5.16 -16.34
CA SER A 61 -14.45 -5.16 -17.22
C SER A 61 -14.83 -3.76 -17.73
N LEU A 62 -13.88 -3.07 -18.33
CA LEU A 62 -14.03 -1.69 -18.83
C LEU A 62 -15.07 -1.52 -19.94
N SER A 63 -15.74 -2.60 -20.36
CA SER A 63 -16.79 -2.60 -21.37
C SER A 63 -17.85 -3.65 -21.03
N THR A 64 -19.11 -3.37 -21.35
CA THR A 64 -20.23 -4.33 -21.21
C THR A 64 -20.05 -5.58 -22.09
N THR A 65 -19.16 -5.53 -23.08
CA THR A 65 -18.81 -6.65 -23.96
C THR A 65 -17.52 -7.35 -23.54
N SER A 66 -16.87 -6.90 -22.46
CA SER A 66 -15.63 -7.52 -21.95
C SER A 66 -15.95 -8.90 -21.38
N PRO A 67 -15.03 -9.86 -21.52
CA PRO A 67 -15.21 -11.17 -20.91
C PRO A 67 -15.31 -11.04 -19.38
N THR A 68 -16.13 -11.87 -18.78
CA THR A 68 -16.29 -11.97 -17.32
C THR A 68 -15.27 -12.92 -16.69
N TRP A 69 -14.41 -13.50 -17.51
CA TRP A 69 -13.35 -14.44 -17.13
C TRP A 69 -12.14 -14.28 -18.04
N PHE A 70 -11.03 -14.80 -17.60
CA PHE A 70 -9.77 -14.86 -18.35
C PHE A 70 -9.03 -16.18 -18.05
N LEU A 71 -7.97 -16.45 -18.79
CA LEU A 71 -7.09 -17.60 -18.58
C LEU A 71 -5.85 -17.17 -17.80
N ALA A 72 -5.54 -17.88 -16.72
CA ALA A 72 -4.31 -17.71 -15.95
C ALA A 72 -3.43 -18.96 -16.10
N GLY A 73 -2.20 -18.78 -16.57
CA GLY A 73 -1.14 -19.78 -16.59
C GLY A 73 -0.04 -19.37 -15.60
N ILE A 74 0.44 -20.31 -14.80
CA ILE A 74 1.53 -20.09 -13.86
C ILE A 74 2.64 -21.08 -14.17
N ASP A 75 3.85 -20.56 -14.36
CA ASP A 75 5.02 -21.29 -14.82
C ASP A 75 4.70 -22.00 -16.14
N LEU A 76 4.94 -23.28 -16.25
CA LEU A 76 4.63 -24.05 -17.47
C LEU A 76 3.36 -24.92 -17.30
N ASN A 77 2.55 -24.64 -16.28
CA ASN A 77 1.32 -25.40 -16.04
C ASN A 77 0.23 -25.02 -17.04
N SER A 78 -0.72 -25.94 -17.24
CA SER A 78 -1.87 -25.70 -18.12
C SER A 78 -2.68 -24.50 -17.59
N PRO A 79 -3.07 -23.56 -18.47
CA PRO A 79 -3.90 -22.44 -18.07
C PRO A 79 -5.26 -22.90 -17.52
N TYR A 80 -5.81 -22.11 -16.59
CA TYR A 80 -7.09 -22.34 -15.97
C TYR A 80 -7.97 -21.08 -16.04
N ASN A 81 -9.29 -21.28 -16.00
CA ASN A 81 -10.24 -20.17 -16.02
C ASN A 81 -10.29 -19.45 -14.66
N VAL A 82 -10.26 -18.14 -14.72
CA VAL A 82 -10.43 -17.24 -13.57
C VAL A 82 -11.58 -16.28 -13.88
N SER A 83 -12.56 -16.18 -13.00
CA SER A 83 -13.61 -15.17 -13.10
C SER A 83 -13.16 -13.88 -12.42
N PHE A 84 -13.49 -12.73 -13.04
CA PHE A 84 -13.33 -11.45 -12.35
C PHE A 84 -14.23 -11.37 -11.12
N PRO A 85 -13.82 -10.67 -10.05
CA PRO A 85 -14.67 -10.46 -8.89
C PRO A 85 -15.91 -9.63 -9.25
N GLY A 86 -17.05 -9.95 -8.64
CA GLY A 86 -18.28 -9.18 -8.80
C GLY A 86 -18.96 -9.33 -10.16
N ALA A 87 -20.06 -8.61 -10.32
CA ALA A 87 -20.80 -8.49 -11.57
C ALA A 87 -20.64 -7.07 -12.14
N GLY A 88 -20.30 -6.97 -13.43
CA GLY A 88 -20.06 -5.67 -14.08
C GLY A 88 -18.68 -5.11 -13.80
N THR A 89 -18.50 -3.81 -14.07
CA THR A 89 -17.23 -3.12 -13.85
C THR A 89 -16.99 -2.96 -12.35
N GLN A 90 -15.86 -3.47 -11.89
CA GLN A 90 -15.35 -3.22 -10.54
C GLN A 90 -14.23 -2.19 -10.65
N ILE A 91 -14.23 -1.20 -9.76
CA ILE A 91 -13.26 -0.13 -9.76
C ILE A 91 -12.37 -0.27 -8.52
N TYR A 92 -11.07 -0.06 -8.72
CA TYR A 92 -10.05 -0.07 -7.68
C TYR A 92 -10.12 -1.33 -6.78
N THR A 93 -10.19 -2.50 -7.41
CA THR A 93 -10.31 -3.78 -6.72
C THR A 93 -9.15 -4.70 -7.02
N GLN A 94 -8.82 -5.59 -6.08
CA GLN A 94 -7.93 -6.72 -6.37
C GLN A 94 -8.70 -7.71 -7.26
N TRP A 95 -8.34 -7.78 -8.54
CA TRP A 95 -9.06 -8.59 -9.51
C TRP A 95 -8.41 -9.95 -9.78
N TYR A 96 -7.16 -10.15 -9.38
CA TYR A 96 -6.48 -11.45 -9.47
C TYR A 96 -5.42 -11.59 -8.39
N GLN A 97 -5.25 -12.80 -7.93
CA GLN A 97 -4.12 -13.24 -7.11
C GLN A 97 -3.76 -14.67 -7.49
N THR A 98 -2.46 -14.96 -7.63
CA THR A 98 -2.01 -16.34 -7.79
C THR A 98 -2.29 -17.14 -6.53
N PRO A 99 -2.46 -18.48 -6.64
CA PRO A 99 -2.31 -19.34 -5.47
C PRO A 99 -0.96 -19.12 -4.79
N MET A 100 -0.83 -19.59 -3.54
CA MET A 100 0.46 -19.63 -2.86
C MET A 100 1.39 -20.59 -3.62
N LEU A 101 2.57 -20.07 -4.02
CA LEU A 101 3.60 -20.78 -4.75
C LEU A 101 4.81 -21.06 -3.84
N PRO A 102 5.68 -22.00 -4.18
CA PRO A 102 6.99 -22.13 -3.54
C PRO A 102 7.77 -20.82 -3.66
N ASP A 103 8.63 -20.51 -2.70
CA ASP A 103 9.49 -19.33 -2.81
C ASP A 103 10.47 -19.46 -3.98
N GLY A 104 10.40 -18.55 -4.95
CA GLY A 104 11.25 -18.61 -6.14
C GLY A 104 10.84 -17.65 -7.25
N LEU A 105 11.45 -17.87 -8.41
CA LEU A 105 11.14 -17.13 -9.65
C LEU A 105 9.94 -17.79 -10.33
N HIS A 106 8.92 -17.00 -10.64
CA HIS A 106 7.68 -17.44 -11.26
C HIS A 106 7.36 -16.62 -12.51
N PHE A 107 6.67 -17.27 -13.43
CA PHE A 107 6.15 -16.68 -14.64
C PHE A 107 4.61 -16.79 -14.64
N VAL A 108 3.92 -15.65 -14.74
CA VAL A 108 2.47 -15.59 -14.85
C VAL A 108 2.08 -15.07 -16.22
N ASN A 109 1.20 -15.81 -16.89
CA ASN A 109 0.61 -15.42 -18.15
C ASN A 109 -0.91 -15.32 -18.00
N LEU A 110 -1.46 -14.13 -18.22
CA LEU A 110 -2.90 -13.88 -18.20
C LEU A 110 -3.35 -13.56 -19.62
N SER A 111 -4.32 -14.32 -20.14
CA SER A 111 -4.77 -14.19 -21.53
C SER A 111 -6.23 -13.75 -21.59
N SER A 112 -6.53 -12.97 -22.65
CA SER A 112 -7.88 -12.47 -22.94
C SER A 112 -8.44 -11.50 -21.88
N ILE A 113 -7.55 -10.67 -21.31
CA ILE A 113 -7.94 -9.66 -20.33
C ILE A 113 -8.24 -8.31 -20.99
N PHE A 114 -9.10 -7.50 -20.32
CA PHE A 114 -9.29 -6.08 -20.62
C PHE A 114 -9.51 -5.34 -19.31
N VAL A 115 -8.46 -4.79 -18.74
CA VAL A 115 -8.42 -4.24 -17.37
C VAL A 115 -7.59 -2.96 -17.32
N ASN A 116 -7.81 -2.16 -16.26
CA ASN A 116 -6.78 -1.25 -15.79
C ASN A 116 -5.98 -1.94 -14.69
N VAL A 117 -4.67 -1.75 -14.70
CA VAL A 117 -3.76 -2.13 -13.62
C VAL A 117 -3.21 -0.85 -13.02
N ASP A 118 -3.36 -0.69 -11.73
CA ASP A 118 -2.73 0.36 -10.95
C ASP A 118 -1.43 -0.16 -10.35
N TYR A 119 -1.52 -1.18 -9.53
CA TYR A 119 -0.36 -1.79 -8.90
C TYR A 119 -0.50 -3.31 -8.77
N ALA A 120 0.61 -3.95 -8.47
CA ALA A 120 0.64 -5.33 -8.00
C ALA A 120 1.34 -5.42 -6.63
N ILE A 121 0.93 -6.40 -5.83
CA ILE A 121 1.60 -6.76 -4.58
C ILE A 121 2.22 -8.14 -4.75
N ILE A 122 3.51 -8.24 -4.51
CA ILE A 122 4.23 -9.50 -4.45
C ILE A 122 4.41 -9.88 -2.98
N THR A 123 3.97 -11.07 -2.58
CA THR A 123 4.33 -11.61 -1.27
C THR A 123 5.74 -12.19 -1.36
N ALA A 124 6.65 -11.61 -0.61
CA ALA A 124 8.04 -12.03 -0.61
C ALA A 124 8.24 -13.35 0.17
N GLY A 125 9.05 -14.23 -0.36
CA GLY A 125 9.58 -15.39 0.34
C GLY A 125 10.96 -15.13 0.96
N ALA A 126 11.50 -16.11 1.66
CA ALA A 126 12.78 -15.98 2.36
C ALA A 126 13.96 -15.64 1.43
N THR A 127 13.91 -16.11 0.18
CA THR A 127 14.95 -15.93 -0.85
C THR A 127 14.64 -14.82 -1.85
N THR A 128 13.51 -14.12 -1.70
CA THR A 128 13.14 -13.01 -2.56
C THR A 128 14.17 -11.89 -2.44
N GLN A 129 14.70 -11.45 -3.58
CA GLN A 129 15.61 -10.31 -3.65
C GLN A 129 14.85 -9.01 -3.44
N LEU A 130 15.31 -8.21 -2.48
CA LEU A 130 14.65 -6.97 -2.05
C LEU A 130 15.38 -5.71 -2.52
N ASN A 131 16.55 -5.86 -3.12
CA ASN A 131 17.33 -4.72 -3.62
C ASN A 131 16.56 -3.96 -4.70
N GLY A 132 16.33 -2.67 -4.47
CA GLY A 132 15.55 -1.82 -5.37
C GLY A 132 14.03 -2.00 -5.28
N SER A 133 13.55 -2.87 -4.37
CA SER A 133 12.12 -3.05 -4.12
C SER A 133 11.60 -2.01 -3.12
N THR A 134 10.28 -1.83 -3.12
CA THR A 134 9.55 -1.06 -2.11
C THR A 134 8.73 -2.01 -1.25
N ILE A 135 9.03 -2.06 0.04
CA ILE A 135 8.22 -2.84 1.00
C ILE A 135 7.02 -2.00 1.41
N VAL A 136 5.85 -2.64 1.45
CA VAL A 136 4.61 -2.09 1.98
C VAL A 136 4.35 -2.64 3.36
N VAL A 137 3.92 -1.78 4.26
CA VAL A 137 3.53 -2.11 5.63
C VAL A 137 2.11 -1.61 5.85
N ASP A 138 1.17 -2.54 5.90
CA ASP A 138 -0.27 -2.30 6.11
C ASP A 138 -0.52 -1.66 7.48
N ASP A 139 -1.57 -0.85 7.61
CA ASP A 139 -1.96 -0.17 8.86
C ASP A 139 -2.18 -1.11 10.04
N ARG A 140 -2.54 -2.38 9.79
CA ARG A 140 -2.69 -3.44 10.82
C ARG A 140 -1.42 -4.21 11.13
N SER A 141 -0.31 -3.87 10.50
CA SER A 141 0.95 -4.57 10.76
C SER A 141 1.36 -4.44 12.22
N SER A 142 1.72 -5.56 12.84
CA SER A 142 2.27 -5.57 14.20
C SER A 142 3.64 -4.85 14.33
N GLU A 143 4.24 -4.45 13.22
CA GLU A 143 5.46 -3.63 13.20
C GLU A 143 5.18 -2.16 13.50
N ILE A 144 3.93 -1.71 13.33
CA ILE A 144 3.48 -0.38 13.73
C ILE A 144 3.00 -0.43 15.19
N THR A 145 3.56 0.41 16.02
CA THR A 145 3.14 0.53 17.43
C THR A 145 2.33 1.81 17.59
N TYR A 146 1.03 1.67 17.77
CA TYR A 146 0.12 2.78 18.04
C TYR A 146 0.20 3.22 19.51
N THR A 147 0.14 4.52 19.76
CA THR A 147 0.13 5.13 21.09
C THR A 147 -1.08 6.03 21.25
N GLY A 148 -1.58 6.17 22.49
CA GLY A 148 -2.83 6.88 22.78
C GLY A 148 -4.05 5.96 22.74
N THR A 149 -5.25 6.53 22.88
CA THR A 149 -6.51 5.75 23.05
C THR A 149 -7.59 6.11 22.05
N GLY A 150 -7.33 7.04 21.14
CA GLY A 150 -8.31 7.53 20.17
C GLY A 150 -8.29 6.82 18.84
N TRP A 151 -7.37 5.89 18.63
CA TRP A 151 -7.29 5.14 17.39
C TRP A 151 -8.50 4.23 17.19
N ALA A 152 -9.09 4.33 16.00
CA ALA A 152 -10.15 3.44 15.54
C ALA A 152 -9.78 2.85 14.19
N THR A 153 -10.08 1.57 13.99
CA THR A 153 -9.98 0.91 12.69
C THR A 153 -11.25 1.10 11.88
N SER A 154 -11.11 1.27 10.57
CA SER A 154 -12.23 1.31 9.62
C SER A 154 -11.94 0.35 8.47
N ASP A 155 -12.95 -0.42 8.09
CA ASP A 155 -12.99 -1.28 6.89
C ASP A 155 -13.97 -0.73 5.85
N THR A 156 -14.34 0.53 5.96
CA THR A 156 -15.30 1.20 5.08
C THR A 156 -14.64 1.51 3.75
N GLU A 157 -15.37 1.27 2.67
CA GLU A 157 -14.98 1.73 1.33
C GLU A 157 -14.81 3.25 1.29
N ILE A 158 -13.81 3.70 0.55
CA ILE A 158 -13.49 5.11 0.39
C ILE A 158 -14.32 5.71 -0.74
N ILE A 159 -14.88 6.90 -0.53
CA ILE A 159 -15.74 7.59 -1.49
C ILE A 159 -14.89 8.51 -2.37
N LEU A 160 -14.63 8.10 -3.60
CA LEU A 160 -13.80 8.86 -4.55
C LEU A 160 -14.56 10.02 -5.24
N GLY A 161 -15.87 10.16 -5.04
CA GLY A 161 -16.70 11.25 -5.59
C GLY A 161 -17.89 10.79 -6.43
N SER A 162 -18.75 11.72 -6.84
CA SER A 162 -19.95 11.42 -7.61
C SER A 162 -19.60 10.84 -8.99
N GLY A 163 -20.13 9.65 -9.29
CA GLY A 163 -19.87 8.92 -10.54
C GLY A 163 -18.64 8.04 -10.51
N TRP A 164 -17.87 8.04 -9.42
CA TRP A 164 -16.79 7.11 -9.19
C TRP A 164 -17.18 6.13 -8.09
N VAL A 165 -16.97 4.87 -8.35
CA VAL A 165 -17.25 3.82 -7.39
C VAL A 165 -16.22 3.90 -6.26
N ASN A 166 -16.66 3.55 -5.07
CA ASN A 166 -15.80 3.42 -3.91
C ASN A 166 -14.74 2.35 -4.16
N GLY A 167 -13.55 2.58 -3.62
CA GLY A 167 -12.48 1.60 -3.59
C GLY A 167 -12.08 1.29 -2.15
N PRO A 168 -11.61 0.07 -1.85
CA PRO A 168 -11.06 -0.23 -0.55
C PRO A 168 -9.67 0.42 -0.39
N PRO A 169 -9.29 0.78 0.84
CA PRO A 169 -7.90 1.08 1.17
C PRO A 169 -7.02 -0.17 0.96
N LEU A 170 -5.70 0.00 0.94
CA LEU A 170 -4.79 -1.12 0.86
C LEU A 170 -4.99 -2.05 2.07
N GLY A 171 -5.04 -3.36 1.87
CA GLY A 171 -5.36 -4.29 2.96
C GLY A 171 -6.81 -4.24 3.46
N ASN A 172 -7.68 -3.42 2.88
CA ASN A 172 -9.10 -3.20 3.23
C ASN A 172 -9.31 -2.56 4.61
N THR A 173 -8.33 -1.86 5.17
CA THR A 173 -8.48 -1.18 6.45
C THR A 173 -7.70 0.12 6.51
N THR A 174 -8.11 0.99 7.45
CA THR A 174 -7.37 2.18 7.86
C THR A 174 -7.41 2.32 9.37
N HIS A 175 -6.38 2.95 9.95
CA HIS A 175 -6.42 3.45 11.32
C HIS A 175 -6.60 4.96 11.32
N ARG A 176 -7.57 5.46 12.09
CA ARG A 176 -7.88 6.89 12.17
C ARG A 176 -7.92 7.41 13.59
N THR A 177 -7.53 8.65 13.76
CA THR A 177 -7.66 9.39 15.03
C THR A 177 -7.69 10.90 14.78
N SER A 178 -8.31 11.64 15.72
CA SER A 178 -8.26 13.11 15.80
C SER A 178 -7.84 13.57 17.20
N ASN A 179 -7.37 12.67 18.06
CA ASN A 179 -7.00 13.01 19.42
C ASN A 179 -5.58 13.55 19.49
N VAL A 180 -5.41 14.71 20.08
CA VAL A 180 -4.08 15.27 20.39
C VAL A 180 -3.34 14.35 21.35
N GLY A 181 -2.09 14.05 21.03
CA GLY A 181 -1.23 13.12 21.75
C GLY A 181 -1.31 11.66 21.29
N ASP A 182 -2.26 11.31 20.44
CA ASP A 182 -2.19 10.02 19.74
C ASP A 182 -1.06 10.04 18.72
N GLY A 183 -0.49 8.87 18.46
CA GLY A 183 0.60 8.73 17.51
C GLY A 183 0.89 7.29 17.15
N PHE A 184 1.91 7.09 16.36
CA PHE A 184 2.47 5.76 16.10
C PHE A 184 3.99 5.82 16.02
N SER A 185 4.63 4.67 16.20
CA SER A 185 6.05 4.49 15.91
C SER A 185 6.28 3.29 15.00
N PHE A 186 7.25 3.43 14.11
CA PHE A 186 7.67 2.38 13.20
C PHE A 186 9.19 2.36 13.08
N ARG A 187 9.80 1.18 13.15
CA ARG A 187 11.25 0.98 13.01
C ARG A 187 11.53 0.19 11.74
N PHE A 188 12.46 0.65 10.95
CA PHE A 188 12.80 0.00 9.69
C PHE A 188 14.31 0.03 9.41
N ALA A 189 14.77 -0.87 8.56
CA ALA A 189 16.12 -0.84 8.00
C ALA A 189 16.00 -0.51 6.52
N GLY A 190 16.36 0.72 6.14
CA GLY A 190 16.09 1.20 4.79
C GLY A 190 16.88 2.44 4.42
N SER A 191 16.51 3.02 3.26
CA SER A 191 17.09 4.25 2.72
C SER A 191 16.05 5.29 2.32
N LYS A 192 14.75 4.97 2.52
CA LYS A 192 13.63 5.89 2.29
C LYS A 192 12.40 5.34 3.01
N ILE A 193 11.54 6.23 3.52
CA ILE A 193 10.21 5.91 4.04
C ILE A 193 9.20 6.94 3.59
N ASP A 194 8.01 6.48 3.18
CA ASP A 194 6.86 7.30 2.88
C ASP A 194 5.66 6.79 3.70
N VAL A 195 4.77 7.70 4.11
CA VAL A 195 3.53 7.43 4.85
C VAL A 195 2.36 7.83 3.97
N TYR A 196 1.42 6.92 3.79
CA TYR A 196 0.24 7.14 2.98
C TYR A 196 -1.03 6.92 3.79
N GLY A 197 -2.06 7.64 3.41
CA GLY A 197 -3.35 7.55 4.06
C GLY A 197 -4.46 8.07 3.18
N VAL A 198 -5.57 8.44 3.82
CA VAL A 198 -6.73 9.02 3.18
C VAL A 198 -6.87 10.46 3.60
N PHE A 199 -7.09 11.37 2.63
CA PHE A 199 -7.43 12.75 2.92
C PHE A 199 -8.93 12.99 2.68
N GLU A 200 -9.64 13.43 3.74
CA GLU A 200 -11.08 13.69 3.70
C GLU A 200 -11.36 15.18 3.44
N TRP A 201 -11.80 15.54 2.24
CA TRP A 201 -12.20 16.91 1.89
C TRP A 201 -13.55 17.32 2.49
N THR A 202 -14.36 16.37 2.92
CA THR A 202 -15.66 16.65 3.56
C THR A 202 -15.55 16.96 5.05
N ALA A 203 -14.45 16.58 5.67
CA ALA A 203 -14.17 16.82 7.07
C ALA A 203 -13.48 18.18 7.25
N THR A 204 -14.24 19.21 7.64
CA THR A 204 -13.68 20.56 7.85
C THR A 204 -12.93 20.67 9.16
N GLY A 205 -11.90 21.52 9.17
CA GLY A 205 -11.02 21.73 10.31
C GLY A 205 -9.56 21.43 9.98
N ASN A 206 -8.75 21.20 11.01
CA ASN A 206 -7.35 20.82 10.83
C ASN A 206 -6.91 19.76 11.84
N VAL A 207 -5.96 18.94 11.41
CA VAL A 207 -5.12 18.08 12.24
C VAL A 207 -3.68 18.41 11.92
N ASP A 208 -2.94 18.89 12.93
CA ASP A 208 -1.51 19.15 12.81
C ASP A 208 -0.75 17.98 13.40
N VAL A 209 0.26 17.53 12.67
CA VAL A 209 1.04 16.34 13.01
C VAL A 209 2.54 16.65 12.92
N ASP A 210 3.30 16.06 13.82
CA ASP A 210 4.75 16.03 13.77
C ASP A 210 5.22 14.62 13.41
N PHE A 211 6.00 14.53 12.35
CA PHE A 211 6.78 13.34 12.01
C PHE A 211 8.21 13.53 12.50
N VAL A 212 8.66 12.66 13.39
CA VAL A 212 10.00 12.67 13.94
C VAL A 212 10.76 11.47 13.40
N LEU A 213 11.71 11.72 12.50
CA LEU A 213 12.56 10.70 11.91
C LEU A 213 13.98 10.84 12.50
N ASP A 214 14.42 9.85 13.28
CA ASP A 214 15.73 9.81 13.95
C ASP A 214 16.02 11.07 14.78
N GLY A 215 14.98 11.69 15.33
CA GLY A 215 15.09 12.91 16.14
C GLY A 215 14.87 14.21 15.38
N GLU A 216 14.83 14.19 14.05
CA GLU A 216 14.53 15.37 13.24
C GLU A 216 13.03 15.48 12.99
N THR A 217 12.44 16.64 13.27
CA THR A 217 10.98 16.87 13.20
C THR A 217 10.60 17.56 11.91
N THR A 218 9.56 17.03 11.26
CA THR A 218 8.86 17.66 10.14
C THR A 218 7.38 17.79 10.50
N SER A 219 6.88 19.02 10.55
CA SER A 219 5.47 19.29 10.85
C SER A 219 4.65 19.36 9.56
N SER A 220 3.42 18.85 9.61
CA SER A 220 2.44 18.88 8.53
C SER A 220 1.06 19.23 9.07
N SER A 221 0.21 19.83 8.24
CA SER A 221 -1.17 20.17 8.59
C SER A 221 -2.13 19.65 7.55
N LEU A 222 -3.10 18.85 7.96
CA LEU A 222 -4.22 18.39 7.15
C LEU A 222 -5.38 19.37 7.40
N PHE A 223 -5.60 20.30 6.46
CA PHE A 223 -6.53 21.41 6.66
C PHE A 223 -7.57 21.50 5.55
N VAL A 224 -8.84 21.57 5.95
CA VAL A 224 -9.99 21.84 5.06
C VAL A 224 -10.77 23.05 5.59
N PRO A 225 -10.85 24.16 4.82
CA PRO A 225 -11.62 25.33 5.20
C PRO A 225 -13.12 25.06 5.30
N LEU A 226 -13.81 25.83 6.11
CA LEU A 226 -15.28 25.86 6.10
C LEU A 226 -15.78 26.31 4.73
N ASN A 227 -16.87 25.69 4.26
CA ASN A 227 -17.51 25.97 2.96
C ASN A 227 -16.65 25.58 1.73
N THR A 228 -15.72 24.64 1.88
CA THR A 228 -15.01 24.06 0.72
C THR A 228 -16.01 23.37 -0.22
N VAL A 229 -15.94 23.71 -1.52
CA VAL A 229 -16.67 22.96 -2.55
C VAL A 229 -15.92 21.67 -2.83
N VAL A 230 -16.52 20.55 -2.47
CA VAL A 230 -15.89 19.23 -2.56
C VAL A 230 -16.27 18.58 -3.89
N VAL A 231 -15.27 18.30 -4.72
CA VAL A 231 -15.42 17.54 -5.97
C VAL A 231 -15.13 16.06 -5.70
N HIS A 232 -14.10 15.78 -4.92
CA HIS A 232 -13.69 14.44 -4.50
C HIS A 232 -13.74 14.41 -2.97
N PRO A 233 -14.70 13.69 -2.36
CA PRO A 233 -14.87 13.67 -0.91
C PRO A 233 -13.64 13.13 -0.18
N GLU A 234 -13.00 12.13 -0.72
CA GLU A 234 -11.83 11.46 -0.14
C GLU A 234 -10.79 11.20 -1.23
N ILE A 235 -9.51 11.22 -0.86
CA ILE A 235 -8.39 10.87 -1.73
C ILE A 235 -7.63 9.73 -1.08
N LEU A 236 -7.61 8.58 -1.76
CA LEU A 236 -6.74 7.44 -1.42
C LEU A 236 -5.28 7.75 -1.78
N ASN A 237 -4.37 6.98 -1.18
CA ASN A 237 -2.93 7.08 -1.45
C ASN A 237 -2.37 8.50 -1.27
N TYR A 238 -3.01 9.29 -0.39
CA TYR A 238 -2.54 10.63 -0.07
C TYR A 238 -1.22 10.54 0.71
N GLN A 239 -0.14 11.11 0.15
CA GLN A 239 1.16 11.09 0.81
C GLN A 239 1.17 12.07 1.99
N LEU A 240 1.15 11.51 3.20
CA LEU A 240 1.16 12.26 4.46
C LEU A 240 2.58 12.70 4.86
N PHE A 241 3.59 11.89 4.50
CA PHE A 241 4.99 12.15 4.80
C PHE A 241 5.90 11.46 3.78
N SER A 242 7.05 12.07 3.51
CA SER A 242 8.18 11.48 2.76
C SER A 242 9.51 11.90 3.38
N SER A 243 10.38 10.94 3.63
CA SER A 243 11.70 11.22 4.20
C SER A 243 12.71 11.81 3.20
N GLY A 244 12.43 11.69 1.89
CA GLY A 244 13.50 11.79 0.91
C GLY A 244 14.50 10.63 1.04
N ASN A 245 15.73 10.82 0.52
CA ASN A 245 16.78 9.80 0.60
C ASN A 245 17.51 9.86 1.93
N LEU A 246 17.61 8.70 2.59
CA LEU A 246 18.36 8.50 3.83
C LEU A 246 19.64 7.70 3.54
N LEU A 247 20.57 7.74 4.47
CA LEU A 247 21.65 6.76 4.50
C LEU A 247 21.07 5.37 4.81
N ALA A 248 21.52 4.35 4.07
CA ALA A 248 21.06 2.97 4.33
C ALA A 248 21.40 2.55 5.77
N GLY A 249 20.39 2.19 6.56
CA GLY A 249 20.57 1.88 7.98
C GLY A 249 19.28 1.62 8.72
N ASN A 250 19.39 1.54 10.04
CA ASN A 250 18.23 1.42 10.93
C ASN A 250 17.72 2.82 11.29
N HIS A 251 16.42 2.99 11.13
CA HIS A 251 15.72 4.25 11.35
C HIS A 251 14.51 4.05 12.25
N THR A 252 14.07 5.14 12.87
CA THR A 252 12.83 5.18 13.66
C THR A 252 12.02 6.39 13.24
N LEU A 253 10.79 6.12 12.77
CA LEU A 253 9.79 7.14 12.50
C LEU A 253 8.77 7.14 13.64
N ILE A 254 8.47 8.33 14.16
CA ILE A 254 7.40 8.57 15.14
C ILE A 254 6.49 9.64 14.55
N MET A 255 5.17 9.43 14.62
CA MET A 255 4.17 10.44 14.31
C MET A 255 3.39 10.78 15.56
N ASN A 256 3.12 12.07 15.80
CA ASN A 256 2.29 12.53 16.90
C ASN A 256 1.32 13.61 16.42
N ILE A 257 0.06 13.56 16.87
CA ILE A 257 -0.90 14.63 16.66
C ILE A 257 -0.64 15.73 17.70
N THR A 258 -0.37 16.93 17.22
CA THR A 258 -0.03 18.09 18.05
C THR A 258 -1.20 19.04 18.21
N GLN A 259 -2.12 19.10 17.23
CA GLN A 259 -3.34 19.89 17.29
C GLN A 259 -4.45 19.21 16.47
N ALA A 260 -5.70 19.35 16.94
CA ALA A 260 -6.88 18.93 16.19
C ALA A 260 -8.04 19.89 16.46
N ASN A 261 -8.69 20.36 15.38
CA ASN A 261 -9.87 21.21 15.44
C ASN A 261 -10.87 20.83 14.35
N GLY A 262 -12.16 20.90 14.68
CA GLY A 262 -13.23 20.52 13.76
C GLY A 262 -13.39 19.01 13.65
N ASN A 263 -13.69 18.53 12.45
CA ASN A 263 -13.99 17.13 12.17
C ASN A 263 -12.89 16.39 11.41
N GLN A 264 -11.77 17.07 11.09
CA GLN A 264 -10.67 16.46 10.36
C GLN A 264 -9.99 15.37 11.18
N SER A 265 -9.51 14.32 10.52
CA SER A 265 -8.81 13.20 11.13
C SER A 265 -7.50 12.91 10.41
N PHE A 266 -6.54 12.38 11.15
CA PHE A 266 -5.40 11.69 10.57
C PHE A 266 -5.83 10.25 10.26
N ILE A 267 -5.68 9.82 9.01
CA ILE A 267 -6.08 8.48 8.56
C ILE A 267 -4.88 7.83 7.92
N LEU A 268 -4.34 6.80 8.58
CA LEU A 268 -3.26 5.97 8.08
C LEU A 268 -3.84 4.80 7.29
N ASP A 269 -3.29 4.56 6.09
CA ASP A 269 -3.58 3.39 5.27
C ASP A 269 -2.35 2.45 5.28
N TYR A 270 -1.20 2.92 4.84
CA TYR A 270 0.02 2.11 4.81
C TYR A 270 1.29 2.97 4.85
N LEU A 271 2.41 2.31 5.13
CA LEU A 271 3.74 2.88 4.94
C LEU A 271 4.46 2.13 3.82
N THR A 272 5.40 2.82 3.16
CA THR A 272 6.35 2.15 2.26
C THR A 272 7.76 2.49 2.66
N TYR A 273 8.70 1.55 2.45
CA TYR A 273 10.11 1.85 2.62
C TYR A 273 10.99 1.07 1.64
N GLN A 274 12.14 1.63 1.29
CA GLN A 274 13.16 0.96 0.50
C GLN A 274 14.12 0.23 1.44
N PRO A 275 14.17 -1.13 1.42
CA PRO A 275 14.98 -1.88 2.37
C PRO A 275 16.48 -1.74 2.11
N SER A 276 17.29 -1.73 3.18
CA SER A 276 18.75 -1.77 3.13
C SER A 276 19.33 -3.18 3.29
N PHE A 277 18.49 -4.21 3.34
CA PHE A 277 18.86 -5.62 3.39
C PHE A 277 18.47 -6.33 2.10
N PHE A 278 19.22 -7.36 1.74
CA PHE A 278 19.14 -7.99 0.42
C PHE A 278 18.06 -9.08 0.33
N PHE A 279 17.82 -9.80 1.43
CA PHE A 279 16.81 -10.86 1.56
C PHE A 279 16.05 -10.73 2.87
N LEU A 280 14.82 -11.31 2.95
CA LEU A 280 14.01 -11.28 4.17
C LEU A 280 14.73 -11.84 5.39
N VAL A 281 15.58 -12.83 5.21
CA VAL A 281 16.36 -13.40 6.34
C VAL A 281 17.30 -12.37 6.98
N GLY A 282 17.63 -11.28 6.26
CA GLY A 282 18.43 -10.15 6.75
C GLY A 282 17.60 -9.02 7.35
N LYS A 283 16.28 -9.10 7.33
CA LYS A 283 15.40 -8.09 7.92
C LYS A 283 15.62 -8.04 9.44
N PRO A 284 16.01 -6.87 10.01
CA PRO A 284 16.15 -6.74 11.46
C PRO A 284 14.81 -6.97 12.16
N ASN A 285 14.84 -7.72 13.27
CA ASN A 285 13.68 -7.87 14.14
C ASN A 285 13.68 -6.76 15.20
N PHE A 286 12.82 -5.76 15.03
CA PHE A 286 12.69 -4.64 15.95
C PHE A 286 11.65 -4.87 17.07
N THR A 287 10.88 -5.97 17.01
CA THR A 287 9.88 -6.31 18.04
C THR A 287 10.49 -7.06 19.22
N ALA A 288 11.72 -7.54 19.12
CA ALA A 288 12.41 -8.17 20.23
C ALA A 288 12.68 -7.12 21.31
N SER A 289 11.97 -7.24 22.43
CA SER A 289 12.22 -6.43 23.64
C SER A 289 13.70 -6.41 23.97
N ALA A 290 14.26 -5.23 24.25
CA ALA A 290 15.60 -5.13 24.85
C ALA A 290 15.62 -6.00 26.10
N SER A 291 16.30 -7.15 26.04
CA SER A 291 16.55 -7.94 27.24
C SER A 291 17.23 -7.03 28.23
N SER A 292 16.61 -6.84 29.40
CA SER A 292 17.15 -6.12 30.52
C SER A 292 18.61 -6.52 30.72
N ALA A 293 19.52 -5.59 30.47
CA ALA A 293 20.91 -5.75 30.87
C ALA A 293 20.86 -5.90 32.40
N SER A 294 21.06 -7.12 32.86
CA SER A 294 21.25 -7.40 34.28
C SER A 294 22.52 -6.65 34.72
N HIS A 295 22.33 -5.60 35.52
CA HIS A 295 23.41 -5.02 36.30
C HIS A 295 23.96 -6.13 37.21
N LEU A 296 25.08 -6.68 36.82
CA LEU A 296 25.99 -7.33 37.78
C LEU A 296 26.64 -6.20 38.56
N ALA A 297 26.07 -5.92 39.75
CA ALA A 297 26.78 -5.16 40.77
C ALA A 297 27.87 -6.07 41.36
N CYS A 298 29.11 -5.68 41.25
CA CYS A 298 30.19 -6.17 42.10
C CYS A 298 30.20 -5.40 43.41
#